data_6d77922bdca8098fca0869f1825bd435
#
_entry.id   6d77922bdca8098fca0869f1825bd435
#
_cell.length_a   1.000
_cell.length_b   1.000
_cell.length_c   1.000
_cell.angle_alpha   90.00
_cell.angle_beta   90.00
_cell.angle_gamma   90.00
#
_symmetry.space_group_name_H-M   'P 1'
#
loop_
_entity.id
_entity.type
_entity.pdbx_description
1 polymer ?
#
loop_
_entity_poly.entity_id
_entity_poly.type
_entity_poly.pdbx_seq_one_letter_code
_entity_poly.pdbx_strand_id
1 'polypeptide(L)'
;MKSVKKIIRSVQAFGRELSRLSGGPESAPSTPGIGIALGGGFARGIAHVGVLKVLEEEKIPIDFIAGTSVGALIGAAYCSGVTPAELELIARRVRFKTFARWTLSRHGFATNQRMIGFLQSILKVKSFEELRIPLAVAATDLSTGEGVVFHSGPLVEPVRASCAYPGMFLPVNIRGRWLVDGMLAHAVPTRPLVEMGAKHVLAVHLKGRWTNGNTPRHLFDVIGQCFAIAQDMCSSHWKQAADLIIEPDVNGFEYDAFVHTTALIKAGEAAARAAVPALKKWVESGQPLGKQRAAQALVQAATMPAD
;
A
#
# COMPACT_ATOMS: atom_id res chain seq x y z
N MET A 1 -35.10 47.58 -12.59
CA MET A 1 -34.77 47.18 -11.21
C MET A 1 -35.62 46.09 -10.58
N LYS A 2 -36.92 45.97 -10.88
CA LYS A 2 -37.79 44.90 -10.31
C LYS A 2 -37.43 43.47 -10.78
N SER A 3 -36.91 43.28 -11.98
CA SER A 3 -36.57 41.98 -12.58
C SER A 3 -35.31 41.36 -11.92
N VAL A 4 -34.29 42.15 -11.63
CA VAL A 4 -33.03 41.65 -11.01
C VAL A 4 -33.25 41.15 -9.59
N LYS A 5 -34.11 41.86 -8.81
CA LYS A 5 -34.45 41.41 -7.44
C LYS A 5 -35.21 40.08 -7.43
N LYS A 6 -35.99 39.78 -8.48
CA LYS A 6 -36.72 38.52 -8.61
C LYS A 6 -35.78 37.35 -8.92
N ILE A 7 -34.76 37.57 -9.76
CA ILE A 7 -33.71 36.57 -10.08
C ILE A 7 -32.86 36.25 -8.86
N ILE A 8 -32.44 37.27 -8.11
CA ILE A 8 -31.63 37.10 -6.90
C ILE A 8 -32.43 36.27 -5.83
N ARG A 9 -33.72 36.54 -5.66
CA ARG A 9 -34.58 35.76 -4.76
C ARG A 9 -34.75 34.33 -5.19
N SER A 10 -34.86 34.06 -6.49
CA SER A 10 -34.96 32.69 -7.05
C SER A 10 -33.65 31.92 -6.84
N VAL A 11 -32.50 32.54 -7.06
CA VAL A 11 -31.18 31.92 -6.84
C VAL A 11 -30.95 31.62 -5.34
N GLN A 12 -31.37 32.54 -4.47
CA GLN A 12 -31.26 32.31 -3.01
C GLN A 12 -32.24 31.26 -2.49
N ALA A 13 -33.45 31.13 -3.09
CA ALA A 13 -34.40 30.07 -2.78
C ALA A 13 -33.90 28.72 -3.24
N PHE A 14 -33.34 28.63 -4.46
CA PHE A 14 -32.75 27.42 -5.03
C PHE A 14 -31.51 26.98 -4.24
N GLY A 15 -30.65 27.93 -3.82
CA GLY A 15 -29.50 27.62 -2.92
C GLY A 15 -29.92 27.05 -1.57
N ARG A 16 -31.04 27.54 -0.98
CA ARG A 16 -31.60 27.00 0.27
C ARG A 16 -32.23 25.61 0.08
N GLU A 17 -32.83 25.36 -1.06
CA GLU A 17 -33.42 24.06 -1.40
C GLU A 17 -32.35 23.01 -1.71
N LEU A 18 -31.28 23.39 -2.40
CA LEU A 18 -30.06 22.58 -2.57
C LEU A 18 -29.39 22.25 -1.24
N SER A 19 -29.30 23.23 -0.31
CA SER A 19 -28.79 22.98 1.04
C SER A 19 -29.69 22.09 1.90
N ARG A 20 -31.00 22.02 1.62
CA ARG A 20 -31.95 21.08 2.27
C ARG A 20 -31.90 19.69 1.64
N LEU A 21 -31.65 19.59 0.34
CA LEU A 21 -31.46 18.32 -0.39
C LEU A 21 -30.07 17.72 -0.18
N SER A 22 -29.08 18.56 0.19
CA SER A 22 -27.76 18.14 0.64
C SER A 22 -27.68 17.82 2.13
N GLY A 23 -28.81 17.69 2.83
CA GLY A 23 -28.93 16.96 4.09
C GLY A 23 -28.57 15.51 3.82
N GLY A 24 -27.27 15.26 3.64
CA GLY A 24 -26.72 13.91 3.60
C GLY A 24 -27.05 13.21 4.91
N PRO A 25 -27.03 11.88 4.90
CA PRO A 25 -27.31 11.08 6.11
C PRO A 25 -26.44 11.63 7.24
N GLU A 26 -27.04 11.70 8.46
CA GLU A 26 -26.33 12.03 9.70
C GLU A 26 -24.91 11.45 9.63
N SER A 27 -23.93 12.30 9.81
CA SER A 27 -22.51 11.91 9.71
C SER A 27 -22.34 10.66 10.57
N ALA A 28 -22.09 9.55 9.92
CA ALA A 28 -21.63 8.35 10.60
C ALA A 28 -20.46 8.79 11.54
N PRO A 29 -20.35 8.24 12.76
CA PRO A 29 -19.33 8.64 13.70
C PRO A 29 -18.00 8.68 12.97
N SER A 30 -17.32 9.84 13.00
CA SER A 30 -16.13 10.08 12.21
C SER A 30 -15.12 8.99 12.53
N THR A 31 -14.92 8.07 11.59
CA THR A 31 -13.91 7.02 11.70
C THR A 31 -12.56 7.68 12.01
N PRO A 32 -11.69 7.04 12.78
CA PRO A 32 -10.38 7.61 13.16
C PRO A 32 -9.52 8.02 11.96
N GLY A 33 -9.83 7.56 10.76
CA GLY A 33 -9.08 7.84 9.53
C GLY A 33 -7.71 7.17 9.54
N ILE A 34 -7.65 5.90 9.95
CA ILE A 34 -6.40 5.14 10.04
C ILE A 34 -6.08 4.53 8.67
N GLY A 35 -4.93 4.93 8.11
CA GLY A 35 -4.36 4.36 6.90
C GLY A 35 -3.19 3.43 7.21
N ILE A 36 -3.11 2.30 6.48
CA ILE A 36 -2.03 1.32 6.63
C ILE A 36 -1.23 1.21 5.35
N ALA A 37 0.07 1.55 5.42
CA ALA A 37 1.02 1.37 4.34
C ALA A 37 1.71 0.01 4.45
N LEU A 38 1.49 -0.87 3.49
CA LEU A 38 2.10 -2.20 3.41
C LEU A 38 3.28 -2.15 2.42
N GLY A 39 4.49 -2.23 2.94
CA GLY A 39 5.72 -2.18 2.14
C GLY A 39 5.98 -3.42 1.29
N GLY A 40 6.92 -3.32 0.34
CA GLY A 40 7.43 -4.43 -0.43
C GLY A 40 8.28 -5.38 0.41
N GLY A 41 8.54 -6.62 -0.07
CA GLY A 41 9.38 -7.56 0.70
C GLY A 41 9.41 -8.98 0.18
N PHE A 42 8.87 -9.26 -1.00
CA PHE A 42 8.79 -10.60 -1.57
C PHE A 42 8.08 -11.59 -0.64
N ALA A 43 8.61 -12.83 -0.43
CA ALA A 43 8.00 -13.81 0.46
C ALA A 43 7.92 -13.34 1.93
N ARG A 44 8.86 -12.49 2.38
CA ARG A 44 8.81 -11.88 3.71
C ARG A 44 7.54 -11.06 3.96
N GLY A 45 6.90 -10.59 2.87
CA GLY A 45 5.61 -9.91 2.91
C GLY A 45 4.48 -10.71 3.54
N ILE A 46 4.62 -12.03 3.64
CA ILE A 46 3.66 -12.88 4.38
C ILE A 46 3.46 -12.37 5.82
N ALA A 47 4.43 -11.67 6.40
CA ALA A 47 4.29 -11.04 7.71
C ALA A 47 3.13 -10.01 7.78
N HIS A 48 2.78 -9.36 6.66
CA HIS A 48 1.61 -8.47 6.61
C HIS A 48 0.30 -9.17 7.00
N VAL A 49 0.18 -10.48 6.70
CA VAL A 49 -1.00 -11.27 7.11
C VAL A 49 -1.13 -11.31 8.63
N GLY A 50 -0.01 -11.50 9.34
CA GLY A 50 0.02 -11.47 10.81
C GLY A 50 -0.34 -10.09 11.37
N VAL A 51 0.13 -9.02 10.71
CA VAL A 51 -0.24 -7.65 11.09
C VAL A 51 -1.75 -7.44 10.96
N LEU A 52 -2.33 -7.72 9.79
CA LEU A 52 -3.76 -7.54 9.54
C LEU A 52 -4.62 -8.38 10.49
N LYS A 53 -4.17 -9.60 10.81
CA LYS A 53 -4.85 -10.49 11.77
C LYS A 53 -4.96 -9.84 13.15
N VAL A 54 -3.87 -9.30 13.69
CA VAL A 54 -3.87 -8.62 15.00
C VAL A 54 -4.74 -7.37 14.97
N LEU A 55 -4.70 -6.59 13.91
CA LEU A 55 -5.54 -5.40 13.79
C LEU A 55 -7.04 -5.74 13.82
N GLU A 56 -7.46 -6.84 13.16
CA GLU A 56 -8.84 -7.34 13.25
C GLU A 56 -9.19 -7.84 14.66
N GLU A 57 -8.33 -8.69 15.25
CA GLU A 57 -8.52 -9.24 16.60
C GLU A 57 -8.70 -8.12 17.64
N GLU A 58 -7.90 -7.07 17.54
CA GLU A 58 -7.91 -5.90 18.44
C GLU A 58 -8.94 -4.83 18.05
N LYS A 59 -9.72 -5.08 16.98
CA LYS A 59 -10.76 -4.18 16.45
C LYS A 59 -10.21 -2.77 16.12
N ILE A 60 -8.98 -2.70 15.64
CA ILE A 60 -8.42 -1.44 15.12
C ILE A 60 -9.05 -1.17 13.75
N PRO A 61 -9.79 -0.07 13.58
CA PRO A 61 -10.41 0.25 12.29
C PRO A 61 -9.34 0.57 11.25
N ILE A 62 -9.59 0.10 10.02
CA ILE A 62 -8.73 0.35 8.87
C ILE A 62 -9.58 1.06 7.82
N ASP A 63 -9.33 2.35 7.62
CA ASP A 63 -10.10 3.18 6.71
C ASP A 63 -9.48 3.25 5.31
N PHE A 64 -8.16 3.09 5.21
CA PHE A 64 -7.42 3.13 3.95
C PHE A 64 -6.25 2.13 3.97
N ILE A 65 -5.95 1.54 2.83
CA ILE A 65 -4.72 0.76 2.64
C ILE A 65 -3.96 1.31 1.44
N ALA A 66 -2.64 1.37 1.56
CA ALA A 66 -1.74 1.55 0.42
C ALA A 66 -0.72 0.42 0.41
N GLY A 67 -0.43 -0.14 -0.76
CA GLY A 67 0.46 -1.29 -0.87
C GLY A 67 1.47 -1.16 -1.99
N THR A 68 2.65 -1.73 -1.76
CA THR A 68 3.72 -1.89 -2.76
C THR A 68 4.10 -3.35 -2.87
N SER A 69 4.19 -3.88 -4.10
CA SER A 69 4.62 -5.25 -4.38
C SER A 69 3.74 -6.27 -3.63
N VAL A 70 4.34 -7.15 -2.83
CA VAL A 70 3.60 -8.09 -1.98
C VAL A 70 2.61 -7.37 -1.05
N GLY A 71 2.92 -6.17 -0.58
CA GLY A 71 2.00 -5.34 0.19
C GLY A 71 0.76 -4.93 -0.62
N ALA A 72 0.93 -4.64 -1.91
CA ALA A 72 -0.19 -4.38 -2.82
C ALA A 72 -1.05 -5.64 -3.04
N LEU A 73 -0.41 -6.80 -3.20
CA LEU A 73 -1.10 -8.08 -3.38
C LEU A 73 -1.95 -8.44 -2.15
N ILE A 74 -1.35 -8.40 -0.95
CA ILE A 74 -2.04 -8.71 0.31
C ILE A 74 -3.11 -7.66 0.61
N GLY A 75 -2.79 -6.36 0.41
CA GLY A 75 -3.75 -5.27 0.57
C GLY A 75 -4.95 -5.42 -0.36
N ALA A 76 -4.73 -5.72 -1.64
CA ALA A 76 -5.82 -5.93 -2.60
C ALA A 76 -6.72 -7.11 -2.20
N ALA A 77 -6.14 -8.24 -1.80
CA ALA A 77 -6.91 -9.39 -1.34
C ALA A 77 -7.72 -9.05 -0.09
N TYR A 78 -7.11 -8.43 0.91
CA TYR A 78 -7.77 -8.02 2.14
C TYR A 78 -8.89 -7.00 1.89
N CYS A 79 -8.63 -5.93 1.15
CA CYS A 79 -9.62 -4.93 0.79
C CYS A 79 -10.78 -5.51 -0.04
N SER A 80 -10.54 -6.58 -0.81
CA SER A 80 -11.59 -7.31 -1.54
C SER A 80 -12.50 -8.14 -0.62
N GLY A 81 -12.15 -8.27 0.67
CA GLY A 81 -12.89 -9.01 1.67
C GLY A 81 -12.35 -10.42 1.96
N VAL A 82 -11.14 -10.74 1.52
CA VAL A 82 -10.42 -11.96 1.95
C VAL A 82 -9.96 -11.76 3.39
N THR A 83 -10.34 -12.65 4.28
CA THR A 83 -9.99 -12.57 5.71
C THR A 83 -8.52 -12.94 5.96
N PRO A 84 -7.91 -12.52 7.08
CA PRO A 84 -6.55 -12.93 7.44
C PRO A 84 -6.38 -14.45 7.52
N ALA A 85 -7.41 -15.18 7.96
CA ALA A 85 -7.39 -16.64 7.98
C ALA A 85 -7.35 -17.25 6.56
N GLU A 86 -8.14 -16.71 5.62
CA GLU A 86 -8.07 -17.11 4.22
C GLU A 86 -6.71 -16.74 3.59
N LEU A 87 -6.15 -15.56 3.91
CA LEU A 87 -4.82 -15.13 3.46
C LEU A 87 -3.73 -16.08 3.96
N GLU A 88 -3.80 -16.54 5.22
CA GLU A 88 -2.88 -17.53 5.76
C GLU A 88 -2.94 -18.84 4.98
N LEU A 89 -4.15 -19.33 4.68
CA LEU A 89 -4.33 -20.57 3.89
C LEU A 89 -3.77 -20.42 2.47
N ILE A 90 -3.96 -19.27 1.84
CA ILE A 90 -3.39 -18.94 0.54
C ILE A 90 -1.86 -18.91 0.62
N ALA A 91 -1.30 -18.20 1.60
CA ALA A 91 0.15 -18.04 1.78
C ALA A 91 0.86 -19.40 1.99
N ARG A 92 0.24 -20.36 2.69
CA ARG A 92 0.78 -21.72 2.87
C ARG A 92 0.92 -22.49 1.55
N ARG A 93 0.11 -22.18 0.54
CA ARG A 93 0.07 -22.88 -0.76
C ARG A 93 0.90 -22.16 -1.84
N VAL A 94 1.13 -20.86 -1.68
CA VAL A 94 1.88 -20.05 -2.65
C VAL A 94 3.34 -20.50 -2.73
N ARG A 95 3.83 -20.58 -3.96
CA ARG A 95 5.24 -20.82 -4.30
C ARG A 95 5.60 -19.89 -5.45
N PHE A 96 6.88 -19.65 -5.69
CA PHE A 96 7.33 -18.79 -6.79
C PHE A 96 6.67 -19.15 -8.14
N LYS A 97 6.58 -20.44 -8.47
CA LYS A 97 5.91 -20.95 -9.68
C LYS A 97 4.42 -20.62 -9.81
N THR A 98 3.77 -20.23 -8.72
CA THR A 98 2.34 -19.88 -8.71
C THR A 98 2.07 -18.64 -9.56
N PHE A 99 2.97 -17.67 -9.53
CA PHE A 99 2.81 -16.40 -10.24
C PHE A 99 3.90 -16.09 -11.27
N ALA A 100 4.99 -16.88 -11.28
CA ALA A 100 6.12 -16.68 -12.17
C ALA A 100 6.28 -17.81 -13.19
N ARG A 101 6.76 -17.48 -14.40
CA ARG A 101 7.22 -18.42 -15.41
C ARG A 101 8.53 -17.90 -16.00
N TRP A 102 9.56 -18.71 -15.98
CA TRP A 102 10.84 -18.39 -16.63
C TRP A 102 10.65 -18.11 -18.11
N THR A 103 11.37 -17.13 -18.64
CA THR A 103 11.35 -16.73 -20.04
C THR A 103 12.73 -16.26 -20.47
N LEU A 104 13.04 -16.39 -21.75
CA LEU A 104 14.24 -15.80 -22.35
C LEU A 104 13.86 -14.44 -22.93
N SER A 105 14.20 -13.36 -22.24
CA SER A 105 13.92 -12.00 -22.68
C SER A 105 15.08 -11.07 -22.33
N ARG A 106 15.27 -10.04 -23.15
CA ARG A 106 16.24 -8.96 -22.88
C ARG A 106 15.81 -8.06 -21.70
N HIS A 107 14.54 -8.13 -21.28
CA HIS A 107 13.95 -7.23 -20.28
C HIS A 107 13.74 -7.89 -18.92
N GLY A 108 14.06 -9.17 -18.77
CA GLY A 108 13.91 -9.89 -17.50
C GLY A 108 13.94 -11.40 -17.69
N PHE A 109 14.08 -12.14 -16.58
CA PHE A 109 14.25 -13.61 -16.60
C PHE A 109 12.93 -14.35 -16.42
N ALA A 110 11.87 -13.69 -15.96
CA ALA A 110 10.58 -14.31 -15.76
C ALA A 110 9.43 -13.37 -16.16
N THR A 111 8.31 -13.93 -16.56
CA THR A 111 7.05 -13.20 -16.69
C THR A 111 6.16 -13.49 -15.50
N ASN A 112 5.46 -12.46 -15.02
CA ASN A 112 4.45 -12.58 -13.98
C ASN A 112 3.02 -12.70 -14.52
N GLN A 113 2.84 -13.12 -15.78
CA GLN A 113 1.51 -13.31 -16.38
C GLN A 113 0.63 -14.30 -15.61
N ARG A 114 1.22 -15.33 -15.00
CA ARG A 114 0.47 -16.27 -14.15
C ARG A 114 -0.18 -15.59 -12.95
N MET A 115 0.36 -14.45 -12.52
CA MET A 115 -0.22 -13.66 -11.44
C MET A 115 -1.64 -13.18 -11.78
N ILE A 116 -1.98 -12.97 -13.05
CA ILE A 116 -3.34 -12.59 -13.48
C ILE A 116 -4.34 -13.64 -12.99
N GLY A 117 -4.16 -14.91 -13.40
CA GLY A 117 -5.05 -16.00 -12.98
C GLY A 117 -5.02 -16.24 -11.48
N PHE A 118 -3.86 -16.10 -10.83
CA PHE A 118 -3.75 -16.20 -9.38
C PHE A 118 -4.57 -15.08 -8.70
N LEU A 119 -4.39 -13.83 -9.08
CA LEU A 119 -5.16 -12.70 -8.52
C LEU A 119 -6.66 -12.87 -8.75
N GLN A 120 -7.06 -13.26 -9.98
CA GLN A 120 -8.47 -13.54 -10.29
C GLN A 120 -9.08 -14.66 -9.45
N SER A 121 -8.25 -15.60 -8.97
CA SER A 121 -8.72 -16.72 -8.13
C SER A 121 -8.86 -16.36 -6.65
N ILE A 122 -8.17 -15.32 -6.18
CA ILE A 122 -8.17 -14.94 -4.75
C ILE A 122 -8.96 -13.65 -4.48
N LEU A 123 -9.03 -12.71 -5.44
CA LEU A 123 -9.75 -11.46 -5.28
C LEU A 123 -11.27 -11.71 -5.37
N LYS A 124 -12.03 -11.15 -4.45
CA LYS A 124 -13.51 -11.27 -4.40
C LYS A 124 -14.22 -10.24 -5.29
N VAL A 125 -13.47 -9.26 -5.82
CA VAL A 125 -13.97 -8.18 -6.69
C VAL A 125 -13.00 -7.93 -7.84
N LYS A 126 -13.41 -7.16 -8.86
CA LYS A 126 -12.63 -6.94 -10.10
C LYS A 126 -12.03 -5.55 -10.22
N SER A 127 -12.59 -4.56 -9.52
CA SER A 127 -12.20 -3.16 -9.61
C SER A 127 -11.96 -2.53 -8.24
N PHE A 128 -11.25 -1.41 -8.22
CA PHE A 128 -10.99 -0.65 -7.00
C PHE A 128 -12.29 -0.12 -6.37
N GLU A 129 -13.26 0.23 -7.17
CA GLU A 129 -14.55 0.79 -6.74
C GLU A 129 -15.42 -0.21 -5.96
N GLU A 130 -15.17 -1.51 -6.15
CA GLU A 130 -15.89 -2.60 -5.48
C GLU A 130 -15.24 -3.01 -4.14
N LEU A 131 -14.06 -2.45 -3.82
CA LEU A 131 -13.34 -2.80 -2.60
C LEU A 131 -14.08 -2.32 -1.34
N ARG A 132 -14.04 -3.11 -0.28
CA ARG A 132 -14.62 -2.75 1.02
C ARG A 132 -13.84 -1.65 1.74
N ILE A 133 -12.54 -1.59 1.51
CA ILE A 133 -11.62 -0.58 2.03
C ILE A 133 -10.93 0.05 0.85
N PRO A 134 -10.92 1.39 0.71
CA PRO A 134 -10.18 2.09 -0.33
C PRO A 134 -8.71 1.70 -0.34
N LEU A 135 -8.20 1.38 -1.53
CA LEU A 135 -6.83 0.90 -1.74
C LEU A 135 -6.07 1.80 -2.71
N ALA A 136 -4.83 2.10 -2.39
CA ALA A 136 -3.83 2.63 -3.32
C ALA A 136 -2.77 1.56 -3.63
N VAL A 137 -2.48 1.35 -4.91
CA VAL A 137 -1.43 0.43 -5.37
C VAL A 137 -0.32 1.23 -6.04
N ALA A 138 0.90 1.14 -5.50
CA ALA A 138 2.05 1.86 -6.01
C ALA A 138 2.86 1.04 -7.01
N ALA A 139 3.21 1.64 -8.13
CA ALA A 139 4.17 1.14 -9.12
C ALA A 139 5.17 2.24 -9.48
N THR A 140 6.20 1.93 -10.26
CA THR A 140 7.18 2.91 -10.74
C THR A 140 7.20 2.93 -12.26
N ASP A 141 7.12 4.10 -12.87
CA ASP A 141 7.31 4.27 -14.31
C ASP A 141 8.80 4.14 -14.64
N LEU A 142 9.13 3.15 -15.46
CA LEU A 142 10.52 2.86 -15.82
C LEU A 142 11.15 3.97 -16.68
N SER A 143 10.34 4.72 -17.41
CA SER A 143 10.83 5.77 -18.32
C SER A 143 11.17 7.06 -17.61
N THR A 144 10.38 7.43 -16.59
CA THR A 144 10.53 8.71 -15.86
C THR A 144 11.12 8.56 -14.48
N GLY A 145 11.05 7.35 -13.88
CA GLY A 145 11.39 7.10 -12.48
C GLY A 145 10.30 7.53 -11.49
N GLU A 146 9.22 8.11 -11.96
CA GLU A 146 8.13 8.60 -11.11
C GLU A 146 7.30 7.47 -10.50
N GLY A 147 6.82 7.70 -9.30
CA GLY A 147 5.81 6.84 -8.67
C GLY A 147 4.45 6.98 -9.35
N VAL A 148 3.81 5.85 -9.61
CA VAL A 148 2.46 5.78 -10.19
C VAL A 148 1.56 5.11 -9.17
N VAL A 149 0.51 5.81 -8.76
CA VAL A 149 -0.44 5.31 -7.77
C VAL A 149 -1.78 5.04 -8.46
N PHE A 150 -2.28 3.82 -8.33
CA PHE A 150 -3.58 3.39 -8.84
C PHE A 150 -4.57 3.27 -7.69
N HIS A 151 -5.75 3.83 -7.86
CA HIS A 151 -6.85 3.78 -6.89
C HIS A 151 -8.22 3.66 -7.56
N SER A 152 -8.27 3.43 -8.88
CA SER A 152 -9.50 3.30 -9.65
C SER A 152 -9.34 2.37 -10.85
N GLY A 153 -10.47 1.83 -11.34
CA GLY A 153 -10.52 0.93 -12.49
C GLY A 153 -10.15 -0.53 -12.18
N PRO A 154 -9.71 -1.32 -13.17
CA PRO A 154 -9.40 -2.74 -12.99
C PRO A 154 -8.27 -2.96 -12.00
N LEU A 155 -8.45 -3.91 -11.05
CA LEU A 155 -7.55 -4.12 -9.92
C LEU A 155 -6.30 -4.97 -10.27
N VAL A 156 -6.45 -5.96 -11.15
CA VAL A 156 -5.43 -7.00 -11.39
C VAL A 156 -4.13 -6.46 -11.98
N GLU A 157 -4.23 -5.63 -13.04
CA GLU A 157 -3.05 -5.14 -13.75
C GLU A 157 -2.18 -4.19 -12.91
N PRO A 158 -2.74 -3.23 -12.13
CA PRO A 158 -1.95 -2.43 -11.20
C PRO A 158 -1.21 -3.26 -10.14
N VAL A 159 -1.87 -4.26 -9.53
CA VAL A 159 -1.23 -5.15 -8.56
C VAL A 159 -0.11 -5.96 -9.21
N ARG A 160 -0.33 -6.48 -10.42
CA ARG A 160 0.69 -7.18 -11.20
C ARG A 160 1.88 -6.29 -11.53
N ALA A 161 1.65 -5.04 -11.94
CA ALA A 161 2.70 -4.07 -12.21
C ALA A 161 3.51 -3.73 -10.95
N SER A 162 2.82 -3.53 -9.82
CA SER A 162 3.45 -3.32 -8.52
C SER A 162 4.36 -4.47 -8.09
N CYS A 163 4.11 -5.69 -8.58
CA CYS A 163 4.93 -6.88 -8.31
C CYS A 163 5.95 -7.19 -9.43
N ALA A 164 6.17 -6.30 -10.38
CA ALA A 164 7.14 -6.50 -11.47
C ALA A 164 8.55 -6.11 -11.04
N TYR A 165 9.17 -6.92 -10.17
CA TYR A 165 10.50 -6.67 -9.61
C TYR A 165 11.56 -6.54 -10.69
N PRO A 166 12.32 -5.41 -10.73
CA PRO A 166 13.31 -5.16 -11.77
C PRO A 166 14.40 -6.24 -11.86
N GLY A 167 14.78 -6.60 -13.07
CA GLY A 167 15.76 -7.65 -13.33
C GLY A 167 15.20 -9.07 -13.24
N MET A 168 14.19 -9.32 -12.40
CA MET A 168 13.53 -10.62 -12.30
C MET A 168 12.33 -10.72 -13.26
N PHE A 169 11.38 -9.78 -13.16
CA PHE A 169 10.17 -9.78 -13.96
C PHE A 169 10.23 -8.77 -15.11
N LEU A 170 9.53 -9.10 -16.18
CA LEU A 170 9.32 -8.17 -17.29
C LEU A 170 8.51 -6.97 -16.81
N PRO A 171 8.84 -5.74 -17.26
CA PRO A 171 7.98 -4.58 -17.06
C PRO A 171 6.58 -4.81 -17.61
N VAL A 172 5.58 -4.22 -16.96
CA VAL A 172 4.17 -4.32 -17.33
C VAL A 172 3.74 -3.05 -18.05
N ASN A 173 3.19 -3.19 -19.25
CA ASN A 173 2.64 -2.03 -19.95
C ASN A 173 1.18 -1.80 -19.54
N ILE A 174 0.89 -0.62 -18.98
CA ILE A 174 -0.47 -0.16 -18.70
C ILE A 174 -0.65 1.20 -19.38
N ARG A 175 -1.56 1.27 -20.35
CA ARG A 175 -1.90 2.50 -21.09
C ARG A 175 -0.67 3.20 -21.70
N GLY A 176 0.27 2.42 -22.26
CA GLY A 176 1.49 2.94 -22.88
C GLY A 176 2.66 3.22 -21.93
N ARG A 177 2.47 3.15 -20.62
CA ARG A 177 3.53 3.30 -19.61
C ARG A 177 4.13 1.94 -19.27
N TRP A 178 5.44 1.85 -19.26
CA TRP A 178 6.17 0.66 -18.83
C TRP A 178 6.43 0.75 -17.33
N LEU A 179 5.76 -0.10 -16.57
CA LEU A 179 5.76 -0.07 -15.12
C LEU A 179 6.55 -1.24 -14.55
N VAL A 180 7.25 -0.96 -13.47
CA VAL A 180 7.97 -1.92 -12.63
C VAL A 180 7.51 -1.78 -11.18
N ASP A 181 8.06 -2.64 -10.30
CA ASP A 181 7.72 -2.66 -8.88
C ASP A 181 7.77 -1.26 -8.23
N GLY A 182 6.77 -0.98 -7.42
CA GLY A 182 6.64 0.31 -6.74
C GLY A 182 7.73 0.59 -5.71
N MET A 183 8.53 -0.41 -5.36
CA MET A 183 9.58 -0.30 -4.35
C MET A 183 10.64 0.77 -4.65
N LEU A 184 10.82 1.15 -5.92
CA LEU A 184 11.79 2.17 -6.32
C LEU A 184 11.33 3.58 -5.91
N ALA A 185 10.06 3.92 -6.14
CA ALA A 185 9.49 5.22 -5.84
C ALA A 185 8.76 5.26 -4.48
N HIS A 186 8.13 4.15 -4.09
CA HIS A 186 7.31 4.03 -2.88
C HIS A 186 7.59 2.70 -2.16
N ALA A 187 8.75 2.56 -1.54
CA ALA A 187 9.13 1.34 -0.79
C ALA A 187 8.08 0.98 0.29
N VAL A 188 7.61 1.98 1.00
CA VAL A 188 6.45 1.93 1.90
C VAL A 188 5.52 3.09 1.53
N PRO A 189 4.33 2.86 0.97
CA PRO A 189 3.51 3.89 0.32
C PRO A 189 2.68 4.70 1.33
N THR A 190 3.35 5.45 2.22
CA THR A 190 2.70 6.28 3.25
C THR A 190 2.07 7.53 2.66
N ARG A 191 2.74 8.17 1.68
CA ARG A 191 2.26 9.42 1.08
C ARG A 191 0.90 9.28 0.39
N PRO A 192 0.62 8.21 -0.40
CA PRO A 192 -0.71 7.98 -0.95
C PRO A 192 -1.82 7.95 0.11
N LEU A 193 -1.56 7.44 1.31
CA LEU A 193 -2.55 7.45 2.39
C LEU A 193 -2.89 8.85 2.88
N VAL A 194 -1.88 9.73 3.00
CA VAL A 194 -2.09 11.14 3.36
C VAL A 194 -2.94 11.82 2.27
N GLU A 195 -2.67 11.55 1.01
CA GLU A 195 -3.42 12.08 -0.14
C GLU A 195 -4.86 11.55 -0.19
N MET A 196 -5.10 10.32 0.29
CA MET A 196 -6.44 9.73 0.47
C MET A 196 -7.20 10.29 1.69
N GLY A 197 -6.55 11.10 2.53
CA GLY A 197 -7.18 11.73 3.71
C GLY A 197 -7.00 10.96 5.02
N ALA A 198 -6.05 10.02 5.10
CA ALA A 198 -5.71 9.37 6.36
C ALA A 198 -5.22 10.40 7.40
N LYS A 199 -5.80 10.36 8.60
CA LYS A 199 -5.43 11.20 9.74
C LYS A 199 -4.24 10.61 10.49
N HIS A 200 -4.16 9.28 10.51
CA HIS A 200 -3.09 8.50 11.12
C HIS A 200 -2.55 7.50 10.11
N VAL A 201 -1.25 7.41 9.99
CA VAL A 201 -0.57 6.52 9.06
C VAL A 201 0.30 5.52 9.82
N LEU A 202 -0.12 4.24 9.78
CA LEU A 202 0.69 3.10 10.22
C LEU A 202 1.50 2.59 9.03
N ALA A 203 2.83 2.64 9.13
CA ALA A 203 3.72 2.04 8.15
C ALA A 203 4.17 0.64 8.60
N VAL A 204 4.02 -0.35 7.74
CA VAL A 204 4.55 -1.71 7.93
C VAL A 204 5.74 -1.89 7.01
N HIS A 205 6.93 -1.82 7.58
CA HIS A 205 8.19 -1.92 6.85
C HIS A 205 8.86 -3.27 7.11
N LEU A 206 9.13 -4.00 6.05
CA LEU A 206 9.82 -5.29 6.11
C LEU A 206 11.33 -5.06 5.94
N LYS A 207 11.94 -4.51 6.98
CA LYS A 207 13.38 -4.27 6.99
C LYS A 207 14.13 -5.60 6.94
N GLY A 208 14.88 -5.80 5.89
CA GLY A 208 15.69 -7.01 5.76
C GLY A 208 16.76 -6.84 4.70
N ARG A 209 17.93 -7.40 4.96
CA ARG A 209 19.02 -7.47 3.99
C ARG A 209 18.82 -8.67 3.08
N TRP A 210 19.12 -8.53 1.80
CA TRP A 210 19.06 -9.63 0.85
C TRP A 210 20.11 -10.71 1.12
N THR A 211 21.26 -10.29 1.63
CA THR A 211 22.40 -11.18 1.88
C THR A 211 22.58 -11.56 3.35
N ASN A 212 21.77 -10.99 4.27
CA ASN A 212 21.91 -11.16 5.73
C ASN A 212 23.36 -11.07 6.23
N GLY A 213 24.17 -10.20 5.60
CA GLY A 213 25.60 -10.04 5.90
C GLY A 213 26.52 -11.07 5.23
N ASN A 214 25.99 -12.04 4.47
CA ASN A 214 26.76 -13.00 3.69
C ASN A 214 27.19 -12.40 2.34
N THR A 215 28.17 -13.01 1.73
CA THR A 215 28.58 -12.69 0.34
C THR A 215 27.43 -13.03 -0.62
N PRO A 216 27.10 -12.16 -1.59
CA PRO A 216 26.11 -12.46 -2.62
C PRO A 216 26.50 -13.74 -3.37
N ARG A 217 25.57 -14.68 -3.55
CA ARG A 217 25.81 -15.99 -4.18
C ARG A 217 25.51 -15.98 -5.68
N HIS A 218 24.65 -15.08 -6.11
CA HIS A 218 24.24 -14.95 -7.51
C HIS A 218 23.77 -13.51 -7.82
N LEU A 219 23.55 -13.24 -9.11
CA LEU A 219 23.19 -11.92 -9.63
C LEU A 219 21.96 -11.30 -8.90
N PHE A 220 20.96 -12.09 -8.57
CA PHE A 220 19.76 -11.60 -7.88
C PHE A 220 20.04 -11.11 -6.46
N ASP A 221 20.97 -11.74 -5.73
CA ASP A 221 21.42 -11.27 -4.42
C ASP A 221 22.08 -9.88 -4.54
N VAL A 222 22.91 -9.68 -5.59
CA VAL A 222 23.56 -8.38 -5.84
C VAL A 222 22.49 -7.31 -6.15
N ILE A 223 21.60 -7.57 -7.09
CA ILE A 223 20.54 -6.64 -7.49
C ILE A 223 19.65 -6.31 -6.27
N GLY A 224 19.23 -7.33 -5.54
CA GLY A 224 18.37 -7.16 -4.35
C GLY A 224 19.06 -6.34 -3.26
N GLN A 225 20.35 -6.58 -3.01
CA GLN A 225 21.11 -5.82 -2.02
C GLN A 225 21.29 -4.35 -2.46
N CYS A 226 21.55 -4.09 -3.74
CA CYS A 226 21.62 -2.73 -4.27
C CYS A 226 20.32 -1.97 -4.05
N PHE A 227 19.17 -2.60 -4.33
CA PHE A 227 17.88 -1.98 -4.07
C PHE A 227 17.60 -1.77 -2.57
N ALA A 228 17.96 -2.72 -1.71
CA ALA A 228 17.80 -2.57 -0.26
C ALA A 228 18.61 -1.38 0.27
N ILE A 229 19.85 -1.21 -0.20
CA ILE A 229 20.70 -0.06 0.14
C ILE A 229 20.06 1.25 -0.34
N ALA A 230 19.62 1.30 -1.59
CA ALA A 230 18.98 2.49 -2.15
C ALA A 230 17.70 2.89 -1.38
N GLN A 231 16.88 1.91 -1.00
CA GLN A 231 15.68 2.14 -0.19
C GLN A 231 16.00 2.67 1.20
N ASP A 232 17.02 2.12 1.87
CA ASP A 232 17.44 2.62 3.18
C ASP A 232 17.90 4.09 3.08
N MET A 233 18.65 4.44 2.04
CA MET A 233 19.09 5.82 1.79
C MET A 233 17.92 6.77 1.50
N CYS A 234 16.89 6.32 0.80
CA CYS A 234 15.70 7.10 0.46
C CYS A 234 14.57 6.98 1.50
N SER A 235 14.82 6.32 2.64
CA SER A 235 13.75 6.01 3.61
C SER A 235 13.15 7.22 4.34
N SER A 236 13.84 8.37 4.36
CA SER A 236 13.38 9.58 5.05
C SER A 236 12.00 10.05 4.56
N HIS A 237 11.74 9.99 3.26
CA HIS A 237 10.51 10.49 2.66
C HIS A 237 9.25 9.76 3.16
N TRP A 238 9.26 8.43 3.19
CA TRP A 238 8.10 7.68 3.65
C TRP A 238 7.99 7.65 5.19
N LYS A 239 9.14 7.69 5.91
CA LYS A 239 9.16 7.75 7.38
C LYS A 239 8.55 9.04 7.92
N GLN A 240 8.78 10.18 7.26
CA GLN A 240 8.21 11.47 7.66
C GLN A 240 6.67 11.49 7.56
N ALA A 241 6.09 10.72 6.65
CA ALA A 241 4.65 10.62 6.47
C ALA A 241 3.98 9.55 7.35
N ALA A 242 4.76 8.74 8.08
CA ALA A 242 4.24 7.76 9.02
C ALA A 242 4.14 8.32 10.43
N ASP A 243 3.02 8.05 11.12
CA ASP A 243 2.84 8.38 12.55
C ASP A 243 3.35 7.27 13.45
N LEU A 244 3.26 6.02 12.98
CA LEU A 244 3.79 4.84 13.65
C LEU A 244 4.41 3.91 12.61
N ILE A 245 5.56 3.36 12.93
CA ILE A 245 6.25 2.40 12.09
C ILE A 245 6.37 1.09 12.87
N ILE A 246 5.92 0.00 12.27
CA ILE A 246 6.15 -1.35 12.78
C ILE A 246 7.05 -2.11 11.81
N GLU A 247 8.03 -2.80 12.37
CA GLU A 247 9.01 -3.57 11.61
C GLU A 247 8.96 -5.03 12.10
N PRO A 248 8.16 -5.92 11.46
CA PRO A 248 8.22 -7.34 11.75
C PRO A 248 9.65 -7.86 11.64
N ASP A 249 10.09 -8.67 12.60
CA ASP A 249 11.42 -9.27 12.54
C ASP A 249 11.45 -10.38 11.49
N VAL A 250 11.86 -9.99 10.30
CA VAL A 250 12.05 -10.88 9.15
C VAL A 250 13.54 -11.15 8.88
N ASN A 251 14.41 -10.82 9.83
CA ASN A 251 15.82 -11.14 9.74
C ASN A 251 16.03 -12.66 9.78
N GLY A 252 16.97 -13.17 9.02
CA GLY A 252 17.20 -14.61 8.90
C GLY A 252 16.32 -15.34 7.89
N PHE A 253 15.27 -14.68 7.36
CA PHE A 253 14.49 -15.24 6.25
C PHE A 253 15.02 -14.72 4.91
N GLU A 254 15.26 -15.63 3.98
CA GLU A 254 15.59 -15.27 2.62
C GLU A 254 14.38 -14.61 1.93
N TYR A 255 14.63 -13.85 0.86
CA TYR A 255 13.55 -13.14 0.14
C TYR A 255 12.51 -14.10 -0.48
N ASP A 256 12.89 -15.36 -0.77
CA ASP A 256 12.04 -16.40 -1.35
C ASP A 256 11.53 -17.43 -0.32
N ALA A 257 11.57 -17.10 0.95
CA ALA A 257 11.27 -17.97 2.10
C ALA A 257 9.79 -18.37 2.21
N PHE A 258 9.13 -18.74 1.10
CA PHE A 258 7.72 -19.19 1.08
C PHE A 258 7.44 -20.42 1.96
N VAL A 259 8.47 -21.17 2.31
CA VAL A 259 8.31 -22.34 3.20
C VAL A 259 8.16 -21.96 4.67
N HIS A 260 8.55 -20.76 5.05
CA HIS A 260 8.53 -20.26 6.44
C HIS A 260 7.26 -19.46 6.77
N THR A 261 6.16 -19.71 6.07
CA THR A 261 4.89 -18.95 6.19
C THR A 261 4.46 -18.73 7.64
N THR A 262 4.45 -19.79 8.47
CA THR A 262 4.01 -19.69 9.87
C THR A 262 4.91 -18.77 10.70
N ALA A 263 6.21 -18.85 10.52
CA ALA A 263 7.17 -18.01 11.26
C ALA A 263 7.04 -16.53 10.85
N LEU A 264 6.87 -16.27 9.55
CA LEU A 264 6.67 -14.91 9.02
C LEU A 264 5.36 -14.29 9.54
N ILE A 265 4.26 -15.04 9.55
CA ILE A 265 2.98 -14.58 10.13
C ILE A 265 3.17 -14.23 11.61
N LYS A 266 3.82 -15.10 12.39
CA LYS A 266 4.10 -14.85 13.82
C LYS A 266 4.96 -13.60 14.03
N ALA A 267 5.95 -13.34 13.18
CA ALA A 267 6.75 -12.12 13.24
C ALA A 267 5.86 -10.87 13.01
N GLY A 268 4.92 -10.94 12.06
CA GLY A 268 3.94 -9.88 11.85
C GLY A 268 3.01 -9.69 13.03
N GLU A 269 2.48 -10.78 13.61
CA GLU A 269 1.63 -10.74 14.81
C GLU A 269 2.37 -10.10 16.00
N ALA A 270 3.61 -10.49 16.26
CA ALA A 270 4.39 -9.96 17.38
C ALA A 270 4.62 -8.45 17.24
N ALA A 271 5.03 -8.00 16.05
CA ALA A 271 5.25 -6.58 15.77
C ALA A 271 3.97 -5.75 15.91
N ALA A 272 2.85 -6.27 15.40
CA ALA A 272 1.56 -5.59 15.52
C ALA A 272 1.07 -5.52 16.97
N ARG A 273 1.17 -6.61 17.75
CA ARG A 273 0.77 -6.63 19.16
C ARG A 273 1.56 -5.63 19.99
N ALA A 274 2.85 -5.44 19.74
CA ALA A 274 3.65 -4.42 20.39
C ALA A 274 3.15 -2.99 20.11
N ALA A 275 2.54 -2.77 18.95
CA ALA A 275 2.00 -1.47 18.53
C ALA A 275 0.56 -1.20 19.00
N VAL A 276 -0.20 -2.23 19.42
CA VAL A 276 -1.62 -2.10 19.81
C VAL A 276 -1.88 -0.99 20.82
N PRO A 277 -1.08 -0.81 21.89
CA PRO A 277 -1.34 0.27 22.85
C PRO A 277 -1.30 1.67 22.23
N ALA A 278 -0.41 1.90 21.23
CA ALA A 278 -0.35 3.16 20.51
C ALA A 278 -1.53 3.33 19.55
N LEU A 279 -1.92 2.24 18.86
CA LEU A 279 -3.04 2.24 17.92
C LEU A 279 -4.38 2.48 18.65
N LYS A 280 -4.59 1.90 19.83
CA LYS A 280 -5.80 2.14 20.64
C LYS A 280 -5.94 3.60 21.05
N LYS A 281 -4.84 4.31 21.30
CA LYS A 281 -4.89 5.76 21.55
C LYS A 281 -5.44 6.55 20.37
N TRP A 282 -5.14 6.13 19.13
CA TRP A 282 -5.72 6.77 17.94
C TRP A 282 -7.23 6.56 17.83
N VAL A 283 -7.70 5.37 18.22
CA VAL A 283 -9.13 5.05 18.23
C VAL A 283 -9.88 5.85 19.31
N GLU A 284 -9.30 5.97 20.51
CA GLU A 284 -9.90 6.64 21.65
C GLU A 284 -9.90 8.18 21.52
N SER A 285 -8.82 8.75 20.99
CA SER A 285 -8.65 10.20 20.94
C SER A 285 -9.53 10.90 19.90
N GLY A 286 -9.94 10.20 18.85
CA GLY A 286 -10.69 10.79 17.73
C GLY A 286 -10.02 12.02 17.09
N GLN A 287 -8.86 12.43 17.60
CA GLN A 287 -8.13 13.63 17.17
C GLN A 287 -6.89 13.26 16.37
N PRO A 288 -6.62 13.94 15.24
CA PRO A 288 -5.37 13.79 14.52
C PRO A 288 -4.20 14.31 15.38
N LEU A 289 -3.18 13.48 15.59
CA LEU A 289 -1.89 13.90 16.18
C LEU A 289 -1.13 14.90 15.29
N GLY A 290 -1.68 15.30 14.16
CA GLY A 290 -0.96 15.91 13.04
C GLY A 290 -1.29 17.34 12.65
N LYS A 291 -1.68 18.27 13.55
CA LYS A 291 -1.70 19.70 13.15
C LYS A 291 -0.32 20.28 12.81
N GLN A 292 0.76 19.67 13.28
CA GLN A 292 2.12 20.13 12.96
C GLN A 292 2.61 19.69 11.58
N ARG A 293 2.12 18.57 11.01
CA ARG A 293 2.60 18.06 9.71
C ARG A 293 2.00 18.76 8.49
N ALA A 294 0.73 19.12 8.53
CA ALA A 294 0.11 19.88 7.43
C ALA A 294 0.78 21.23 7.21
N ALA A 295 1.19 21.89 8.30
CA ALA A 295 1.93 23.14 8.25
C ALA A 295 3.36 22.96 7.71
N GLN A 296 4.06 21.90 8.08
CA GLN A 296 5.42 21.61 7.60
C GLN A 296 5.44 21.16 6.14
N ALA A 297 4.47 20.38 5.67
CA ALA A 297 4.37 19.97 4.27
C ALA A 297 4.04 21.16 3.34
N LEU A 298 3.20 22.08 3.78
CA LEU A 298 2.90 23.33 3.05
C LEU A 298 4.10 24.27 3.00
N VAL A 299 4.89 24.37 4.07
CA VAL A 299 6.11 25.20 4.08
C VAL A 299 7.20 24.61 3.18
N GLN A 300 7.36 23.29 3.13
CA GLN A 300 8.35 22.65 2.25
C GLN A 300 7.94 22.70 0.77
N ALA A 301 6.64 22.59 0.45
CA ALA A 301 6.16 22.76 -0.93
C ALA A 301 6.31 24.19 -1.44
N ALA A 302 6.26 25.18 -0.54
CA ALA A 302 6.45 26.60 -0.88
C ALA A 302 7.93 27.04 -1.02
N THR A 303 8.87 26.21 -0.59
CA THR A 303 10.33 26.52 -0.59
C THR A 303 11.12 25.76 -1.65
N MET A 304 10.48 24.92 -2.48
CA MET A 304 11.15 24.32 -3.63
C MET A 304 11.24 25.35 -4.77
N PRO A 305 12.45 25.65 -5.29
CA PRO A 305 12.58 26.53 -6.46
C PRO A 305 11.87 25.88 -7.66
N ALA A 306 11.14 26.69 -8.39
CA ALA A 306 10.62 26.34 -9.70
C ALA A 306 11.80 26.33 -10.67
N ASP A 307 12.25 25.13 -11.08
CA ASP A 307 13.14 24.94 -12.22
C ASP A 307 12.34 24.32 -13.37
#